data_0d0a2372effebe7fa6f5a7b8814d169d
#
_entry.id   0d0a2372effebe7fa6f5a7b8814d169d
#
_cell.length_a   1.000
_cell.length_b   1.000
_cell.length_c   1.000
_cell.angle_alpha   90.00
_cell.angle_beta   90.00
_cell.angle_gamma   90.00
#
_symmetry.space_group_name_H-M   'P 1'
#
loop_
_entity.id
_entity.type
_entity.pdbx_description
1 polymer ?
#
loop_
_entity_poly.entity_id
_entity_poly.type
_entity_poly.pdbx_seq_one_letter_code
_entity_poly.pdbx_strand_id
1 'polypeptide(L)'
;EEDGSATRVKVTMSKPSYPIASLFSYVVHPKMTDTDFFANGLVDKPNSDYAAGPFKVAEGGWNSTEKTLTVTRNDKWWGEKPVLESITFRLLDTPAQRSAFANGELDAVNANVVSVYKELENVKNAEFRQGQRLFAGGVVMNPVKVDTPLRRAIMVGLDRKALSDTRFKGLPFNEALPGSRIHMPFSEYYADSMPQAADRKAAAAKVLEEAGYAKSGDFYEKDGKRAKVVVNNFSEDNTIKSLARFLSQQLRDLGIESDVDQQPVSNLGKVMSAKEHELSFIGYSVNSDDGTEGTKQFYSREDNDGAGSEEIDAMIEELFSIEDAKERNLKCNEIEKKHMEEFATSSVFYNGPQIVCCQKNLANYGAFLFD
;
A
#
# COMPACT_ATOMS: atom_id res chain seq x y z
N GLU A 1 -21.34 -23.11 14.86
CA GLU A 1 -22.26 -23.66 15.86
C GLU A 1 -21.74 -23.36 17.28
N GLU A 2 -22.57 -22.86 18.16
CA GLU A 2 -22.27 -22.70 19.57
C GLU A 2 -22.41 -24.06 20.28
N ASP A 3 -21.40 -24.46 21.04
CA ASP A 3 -21.44 -25.68 21.86
C ASP A 3 -22.01 -25.42 23.27
N GLY A 4 -22.59 -24.24 23.50
CA GLY A 4 -23.08 -23.79 24.81
C GLY A 4 -21.98 -23.24 25.74
N SER A 5 -20.72 -23.16 25.27
CA SER A 5 -19.61 -22.54 26.01
C SER A 5 -19.51 -21.05 25.70
N ALA A 6 -19.30 -20.20 26.71
CA ALA A 6 -19.06 -18.77 26.54
C ALA A 6 -17.69 -18.44 25.90
N THR A 7 -16.81 -19.43 25.76
CA THR A 7 -15.41 -19.23 25.38
C THR A 7 -14.95 -20.08 24.20
N ARG A 8 -15.85 -20.88 23.61
CA ARG A 8 -15.52 -21.80 22.54
C ARG A 8 -16.55 -21.75 21.42
N VAL A 9 -16.07 -21.56 20.20
CA VAL A 9 -16.91 -21.58 18.98
C VAL A 9 -16.40 -22.70 18.06
N LYS A 10 -17.32 -23.54 17.57
CA LYS A 10 -17.05 -24.53 16.54
C LYS A 10 -17.48 -23.97 15.19
N VAL A 11 -16.55 -23.84 14.25
CA VAL A 11 -16.84 -23.45 12.88
C VAL A 11 -16.76 -24.67 11.98
N THR A 12 -17.84 -24.92 11.22
CA THR A 12 -17.86 -25.98 10.21
C THR A 12 -17.88 -25.33 8.83
N MET A 13 -16.84 -25.58 8.07
CA MET A 13 -16.68 -25.04 6.71
C MET A 13 -17.41 -25.91 5.69
N SER A 14 -18.04 -25.31 4.69
CA SER A 14 -18.67 -26.03 3.56
C SER A 14 -17.65 -26.58 2.56
N LYS A 15 -16.49 -25.91 2.47
CA LYS A 15 -15.31 -26.33 1.69
C LYS A 15 -14.03 -25.94 2.44
N PRO A 16 -12.90 -26.57 2.16
CA PRO A 16 -11.61 -26.10 2.69
C PRO A 16 -11.40 -24.61 2.37
N SER A 17 -10.78 -23.89 3.28
CA SER A 17 -10.44 -22.47 3.08
C SER A 17 -9.15 -22.16 3.82
N TYR A 18 -8.06 -22.03 3.08
CA TYR A 18 -6.73 -21.73 3.60
C TYR A 18 -6.28 -20.34 3.13
N PRO A 19 -5.47 -19.62 3.94
CA PRO A 19 -5.02 -19.99 5.29
C PRO A 19 -6.14 -19.83 6.32
N ILE A 20 -6.32 -20.82 7.20
CA ILE A 20 -7.40 -20.81 8.22
C ILE A 20 -7.26 -19.60 9.16
N ALA A 21 -6.03 -19.20 9.48
CA ALA A 21 -5.78 -18.09 10.39
C ALA A 21 -6.36 -16.75 9.87
N SER A 22 -6.40 -16.53 8.57
CA SER A 22 -6.94 -15.28 7.98
C SER A 22 -8.45 -15.12 8.19
N LEU A 23 -9.18 -16.23 8.34
CA LEU A 23 -10.64 -16.21 8.56
C LEU A 23 -11.05 -15.51 9.86
N PHE A 24 -10.14 -15.40 10.81
CA PHE A 24 -10.39 -14.84 12.15
C PHE A 24 -9.45 -13.67 12.47
N SER A 25 -8.85 -13.06 11.46
CA SER A 25 -7.93 -11.92 11.63
C SER A 25 -8.61 -10.71 12.28
N TYR A 26 -9.91 -10.54 12.04
CA TYR A 26 -10.70 -9.45 12.59
C TYR A 26 -11.91 -9.99 13.33
N VAL A 27 -11.82 -10.00 14.66
CA VAL A 27 -12.98 -10.29 15.52
C VAL A 27 -13.58 -8.95 15.95
N VAL A 28 -14.80 -8.70 15.55
CA VAL A 28 -15.49 -7.42 15.82
C VAL A 28 -16.63 -7.61 16.83
N HIS A 29 -16.98 -6.54 17.52
CA HIS A 29 -18.11 -6.55 18.45
C HIS A 29 -19.43 -6.80 17.68
N PRO A 30 -20.40 -7.57 18.24
CA PRO A 30 -21.68 -7.86 17.57
C PRO A 30 -22.44 -6.63 17.07
N LYS A 31 -22.27 -5.46 17.69
CA LYS A 31 -22.87 -4.22 17.21
C LYS A 31 -22.44 -3.84 15.78
N MET A 32 -21.28 -4.32 15.32
CA MET A 32 -20.77 -4.10 13.96
C MET A 32 -21.54 -4.89 12.90
N THR A 33 -22.44 -5.81 13.28
CA THR A 33 -23.35 -6.49 12.34
C THR A 33 -24.52 -5.61 11.92
N ASP A 34 -24.78 -4.52 12.64
CA ASP A 34 -25.70 -3.47 12.22
C ASP A 34 -25.01 -2.61 11.14
N THR A 35 -25.52 -2.66 9.92
CA THR A 35 -24.88 -2.02 8.75
C THR A 35 -24.81 -0.51 8.85
N ASP A 36 -25.80 0.13 9.47
CA ASP A 36 -25.76 1.59 9.69
C ASP A 36 -24.71 1.96 10.73
N PHE A 37 -24.66 1.22 11.84
CA PHE A 37 -23.64 1.42 12.85
C PHE A 37 -22.22 1.16 12.29
N PHE A 38 -22.03 0.10 11.49
CA PHE A 38 -20.75 -0.20 10.84
C PHE A 38 -20.30 0.94 9.94
N ALA A 39 -21.20 1.51 9.14
CA ALA A 39 -20.91 2.58 8.21
C ALA A 39 -20.69 3.94 8.91
N ASN A 40 -21.45 4.25 9.95
CA ASN A 40 -21.56 5.61 10.49
C ASN A 40 -21.24 5.72 11.98
N GLY A 41 -21.32 4.63 12.74
CA GLY A 41 -21.32 4.68 14.22
C GLY A 41 -20.01 5.12 14.87
N LEU A 42 -18.87 5.09 14.14
CA LEU A 42 -17.55 5.49 14.64
C LEU A 42 -16.91 6.60 13.80
N VAL A 43 -17.62 7.20 12.85
CA VAL A 43 -17.06 8.21 11.92
C VAL A 43 -16.69 9.51 12.66
N ASP A 44 -17.56 9.99 13.54
CA ASP A 44 -17.37 11.30 14.18
C ASP A 44 -16.51 11.25 15.45
N LYS A 45 -16.50 10.12 16.12
CA LYS A 45 -15.69 9.93 17.33
C LYS A 45 -15.43 8.46 17.62
N PRO A 46 -14.26 8.12 18.19
CA PRO A 46 -13.97 6.77 18.64
C PRO A 46 -14.85 6.39 19.83
N ASN A 47 -15.22 5.11 19.94
CA ASN A 47 -15.96 4.56 21.08
C ASN A 47 -15.25 3.30 21.59
N SER A 48 -14.76 3.35 22.82
CA SER A 48 -14.04 2.25 23.46
C SER A 48 -14.93 1.11 23.93
N ASP A 49 -16.26 1.28 23.97
CA ASP A 49 -17.18 0.22 24.43
C ASP A 49 -17.16 -1.00 23.49
N TYR A 50 -16.67 -0.79 22.26
CA TYR A 50 -16.56 -1.84 21.23
C TYR A 50 -15.11 -2.30 20.99
N ALA A 51 -14.17 -1.87 21.85
CA ALA A 51 -12.76 -2.21 21.75
C ALA A 51 -12.33 -3.13 22.90
N ALA A 52 -11.51 -4.14 22.56
CA ALA A 52 -11.00 -5.13 23.52
C ALA A 52 -9.46 -5.04 23.71
N GLY A 53 -8.82 -3.95 23.21
CA GLY A 53 -7.38 -3.75 23.26
C GLY A 53 -6.85 -3.31 24.62
N PRO A 54 -5.51 -3.19 24.75
CA PRO A 54 -4.83 -2.80 26.00
C PRO A 54 -5.08 -1.35 26.41
N PHE A 55 -5.54 -0.51 25.49
CA PHE A 55 -5.90 0.89 25.73
C PHE A 55 -7.34 1.18 25.34
N LYS A 56 -7.94 2.14 26.01
CA LYS A 56 -9.27 2.69 25.72
C LYS A 56 -9.18 4.20 25.59
N VAL A 57 -10.10 4.83 24.88
CA VAL A 57 -10.17 6.29 24.78
C VAL A 57 -10.38 6.86 26.17
N ALA A 58 -9.55 7.83 26.57
CA ALA A 58 -9.68 8.52 27.84
C ALA A 58 -11.00 9.32 27.88
N GLU A 59 -11.52 9.60 29.08
CA GLU A 59 -12.64 10.52 29.23
C GLU A 59 -12.24 11.91 28.71
N GLY A 60 -13.01 12.46 27.76
CA GLY A 60 -12.65 13.69 27.05
C GLY A 60 -11.41 13.59 26.15
N GLY A 61 -10.88 12.40 25.92
CA GLY A 61 -9.63 12.17 25.17
C GLY A 61 -9.75 12.39 23.65
N TRP A 62 -10.94 12.55 23.10
CA TRP A 62 -11.14 12.90 21.70
C TRP A 62 -11.43 14.40 21.56
N ASN A 63 -10.58 15.10 20.81
CA ASN A 63 -10.76 16.51 20.49
C ASN A 63 -10.62 16.71 18.96
N SER A 64 -11.76 16.85 18.29
CA SER A 64 -11.80 17.02 16.82
C SER A 64 -11.28 18.38 16.36
N THR A 65 -11.37 19.42 17.22
CA THR A 65 -10.87 20.76 16.91
C THR A 65 -9.35 20.82 16.96
N GLU A 66 -8.76 20.25 17.99
CA GLU A 66 -7.29 20.17 18.16
C GLU A 66 -6.70 18.97 17.43
N LYS A 67 -7.55 18.11 16.86
CA LYS A 67 -7.15 16.88 16.16
C LYS A 67 -6.26 15.98 17.03
N THR A 68 -6.70 15.75 18.27
CA THR A 68 -6.00 14.89 19.24
C THR A 68 -6.85 13.73 19.68
N LEU A 69 -6.21 12.61 19.94
CA LEU A 69 -6.80 11.42 20.56
C LEU A 69 -5.90 10.95 21.70
N THR A 70 -6.41 10.99 22.92
CA THR A 70 -5.72 10.42 24.10
C THR A 70 -6.37 9.09 24.48
N VAL A 71 -5.55 8.06 24.63
CA VAL A 71 -5.96 6.76 25.16
C VAL A 71 -5.27 6.47 26.47
N THR A 72 -5.94 5.75 27.36
CA THR A 72 -5.45 5.32 28.67
C THR A 72 -5.54 3.80 28.78
N ARG A 73 -4.85 3.21 29.76
CA ARG A 73 -4.93 1.76 30.01
C ARG A 73 -6.38 1.30 30.11
N ASN A 74 -6.65 0.16 29.50
CA ASN A 74 -7.93 -0.54 29.62
C ASN A 74 -7.87 -1.54 30.78
N ASP A 75 -8.56 -1.26 31.85
CA ASP A 75 -8.60 -2.12 33.06
C ASP A 75 -9.26 -3.48 32.81
N LYS A 76 -10.01 -3.60 31.69
CA LYS A 76 -10.64 -4.87 31.24
C LYS A 76 -9.74 -5.67 30.29
N TRP A 77 -8.52 -5.18 30.01
CA TRP A 77 -7.58 -5.90 29.16
C TRP A 77 -7.14 -7.22 29.81
N TRP A 78 -7.24 -8.30 29.05
CA TRP A 78 -6.94 -9.66 29.51
C TRP A 78 -5.46 -10.07 29.43
N GLY A 79 -4.64 -9.30 28.71
CA GLY A 79 -3.20 -9.55 28.56
C GLY A 79 -2.37 -8.81 29.60
N GLU A 80 -1.07 -8.71 29.35
CA GLU A 80 -0.15 -8.00 30.23
C GLU A 80 -0.49 -6.50 30.34
N LYS A 81 -0.41 -5.97 31.55
CA LYS A 81 -0.70 -4.56 31.80
C LYS A 81 0.27 -3.66 31.04
N PRO A 82 -0.22 -2.72 30.20
CA PRO A 82 0.64 -1.78 29.49
C PRO A 82 1.53 -0.98 30.44
N VAL A 83 2.78 -0.74 30.06
CA VAL A 83 3.72 0.07 30.85
C VAL A 83 3.31 1.54 30.81
N LEU A 84 2.97 2.07 29.64
CA LEU A 84 2.51 3.45 29.50
C LEU A 84 1.13 3.63 30.15
N GLU A 85 0.92 4.76 30.82
CA GLU A 85 -0.37 5.12 31.40
C GLU A 85 -1.33 5.69 30.37
N SER A 86 -0.79 6.47 29.45
CA SER A 86 -1.54 7.09 28.36
C SER A 86 -0.68 7.27 27.13
N ILE A 87 -1.35 7.36 25.96
CA ILE A 87 -0.75 7.72 24.68
C ILE A 87 -1.63 8.80 24.06
N THR A 88 -1.01 9.90 23.61
CA THR A 88 -1.72 10.96 22.89
C THR A 88 -1.26 11.00 21.44
N PHE A 89 -2.17 10.78 20.53
CA PHE A 89 -1.97 10.93 19.08
C PHE A 89 -2.35 12.35 18.68
N ARG A 90 -1.51 13.00 17.89
CA ARG A 90 -1.73 14.35 17.35
C ARG A 90 -1.67 14.31 15.83
N LEU A 91 -2.73 14.74 15.15
CA LEU A 91 -2.74 14.90 13.71
C LEU A 91 -2.23 16.31 13.37
N LEU A 92 -0.99 16.38 12.91
CA LEU A 92 -0.30 17.61 12.53
C LEU A 92 0.13 17.50 11.06
N ASP A 93 0.25 18.65 10.38
CA ASP A 93 0.94 18.69 9.09
C ASP A 93 2.45 18.43 9.26
N THR A 94 3.12 18.10 8.17
CA THR A 94 4.53 17.71 8.21
C THR A 94 5.46 18.77 8.82
N PRO A 95 5.36 20.08 8.51
CA PRO A 95 6.16 21.10 9.16
C PRO A 95 5.91 21.19 10.68
N ALA A 96 4.63 21.15 11.10
CA ALA A 96 4.27 21.19 12.52
C ALA A 96 4.77 19.95 13.29
N GLN A 97 4.68 18.74 12.69
CA GLN A 97 5.23 17.52 13.28
C GLN A 97 6.74 17.65 13.57
N ARG A 98 7.51 18.18 12.63
CA ARG A 98 8.96 18.36 12.79
C ARG A 98 9.30 19.34 13.91
N SER A 99 8.61 20.49 13.92
CA SER A 99 8.81 21.50 14.95
C SER A 99 8.44 20.99 16.35
N ALA A 100 7.28 20.32 16.47
CA ALA A 100 6.83 19.75 17.72
C ALA A 100 7.79 18.66 18.24
N PHE A 101 8.33 17.80 17.38
CA PHE A 101 9.33 16.81 17.77
C PHE A 101 10.64 17.48 18.21
N ALA A 102 11.15 18.45 17.44
CA ALA A 102 12.36 19.17 17.79
C ALA A 102 12.27 19.93 19.13
N ASN A 103 11.08 20.43 19.45
CA ASN A 103 10.79 21.10 20.72
C ASN A 103 10.52 20.14 21.90
N GLY A 104 10.47 18.83 21.66
CA GLY A 104 10.16 17.83 22.69
C GLY A 104 8.67 17.70 23.02
N GLU A 105 7.78 18.22 22.17
CA GLU A 105 6.33 18.10 22.31
C GLU A 105 5.77 16.77 21.77
N LEU A 106 6.58 16.07 20.98
CA LEU A 106 6.30 14.71 20.47
C LEU A 106 7.46 13.78 20.84
N ASP A 107 7.11 12.56 21.22
CA ASP A 107 8.09 11.52 21.54
C ASP A 107 8.54 10.74 20.28
N ALA A 108 7.70 10.69 19.26
CA ALA A 108 7.99 9.98 18.03
C ALA A 108 7.25 10.57 16.81
N VAL A 109 7.88 10.46 15.63
CA VAL A 109 7.32 10.86 14.34
C VAL A 109 7.77 9.90 13.25
N ASN A 110 6.96 9.78 12.19
CA ASN A 110 7.34 9.04 10.99
C ASN A 110 8.36 9.88 10.18
N ALA A 111 9.45 9.25 9.75
CA ALA A 111 10.55 9.88 9.02
C ALA A 111 10.81 9.24 7.64
N ASN A 112 9.81 8.60 7.03
CA ASN A 112 9.91 7.97 5.70
C ASN A 112 10.03 8.97 4.53
N VAL A 113 10.00 10.27 4.81
CA VAL A 113 10.09 11.33 3.82
C VAL A 113 11.42 12.07 4.00
N VAL A 114 12.13 12.31 2.90
CA VAL A 114 13.49 12.91 2.90
C VAL A 114 13.53 14.23 3.65
N SER A 115 12.54 15.11 3.46
CA SER A 115 12.49 16.41 4.12
C SER A 115 12.39 16.26 5.65
N VAL A 116 11.58 15.31 6.13
CA VAL A 116 11.45 15.02 7.57
C VAL A 116 12.76 14.44 8.12
N TYR A 117 13.30 13.42 7.44
CA TYR A 117 14.54 12.78 7.86
C TYR A 117 15.68 13.80 8.00
N LYS A 118 15.91 14.61 6.97
CA LYS A 118 17.02 15.57 6.94
C LYS A 118 16.90 16.69 7.99
N GLU A 119 15.72 17.17 8.27
CA GLU A 119 15.50 18.18 9.30
C GLU A 119 15.69 17.65 10.73
N LEU A 120 15.34 16.37 10.94
CA LEU A 120 15.48 15.73 12.25
C LEU A 120 16.85 15.11 12.50
N GLU A 121 17.70 14.97 11.45
CA GLU A 121 19.02 14.32 11.52
C GLU A 121 19.95 14.97 12.58
N ASN A 122 19.79 16.27 12.83
CA ASN A 122 20.59 17.03 13.76
C ASN A 122 19.87 17.41 15.09
N VAL A 123 18.66 16.88 15.32
CA VAL A 123 17.93 17.14 16.56
C VAL A 123 18.60 16.41 17.71
N LYS A 124 18.92 17.16 18.77
CA LYS A 124 19.53 16.59 19.97
C LYS A 124 18.57 15.57 20.60
N ASN A 125 19.09 14.44 21.01
CA ASN A 125 18.37 13.30 21.59
C ASN A 125 17.44 12.56 20.61
N ALA A 126 17.44 12.89 19.29
CA ALA A 126 16.75 12.09 18.29
C ALA A 126 17.50 10.79 18.00
N GLU A 127 16.74 9.73 17.76
CA GLU A 127 17.23 8.43 17.30
C GLU A 127 16.35 7.96 16.15
N PHE A 128 16.97 7.55 15.05
CA PHE A 128 16.28 6.94 13.92
C PHE A 128 16.31 5.43 14.07
N ARG A 129 15.13 4.82 13.98
CA ARG A 129 14.97 3.37 13.97
C ARG A 129 14.37 2.98 12.63
N GLN A 130 15.01 2.01 12.00
CA GLN A 130 14.64 1.56 10.65
C GLN A 130 14.30 0.08 10.67
N GLY A 131 13.26 -0.29 9.96
CA GLY A 131 12.83 -1.66 9.74
C GLY A 131 12.31 -1.88 8.34
N GLN A 132 11.96 -3.12 8.07
CA GLN A 132 11.28 -3.54 6.84
C GLN A 132 9.76 -3.37 7.01
N ARG A 133 9.03 -3.35 5.89
CA ARG A 133 7.57 -3.27 5.88
C ARG A 133 6.98 -4.38 5.03
N LEU A 134 5.85 -4.90 5.44
CA LEU A 134 4.96 -5.67 4.57
C LEU A 134 4.14 -4.69 3.71
N PHE A 135 4.80 -4.06 2.75
CA PHE A 135 4.25 -3.00 1.94
C PHE A 135 4.80 -3.04 0.51
N ALA A 136 3.93 -2.96 -0.46
CA ALA A 136 4.29 -2.85 -1.86
C ALA A 136 3.80 -1.53 -2.43
N GLY A 137 4.70 -0.71 -2.94
CA GLY A 137 4.39 0.58 -3.54
C GLY A 137 4.93 0.73 -4.96
N GLY A 138 4.20 1.49 -5.76
CA GLY A 138 4.57 1.68 -7.15
C GLY A 138 3.61 2.57 -7.92
N VAL A 139 3.54 2.37 -9.22
CA VAL A 139 2.58 3.01 -10.11
C VAL A 139 1.40 2.05 -10.31
N VAL A 140 0.22 2.46 -9.90
CA VAL A 140 -1.04 1.79 -10.24
C VAL A 140 -1.59 2.40 -11.54
N MET A 141 -2.01 1.56 -12.44
CA MET A 141 -2.53 1.90 -13.77
C MET A 141 -3.99 1.47 -13.85
N ASN A 142 -4.90 2.45 -13.97
CA ASN A 142 -6.34 2.20 -13.95
C ASN A 142 -6.79 1.44 -15.22
N PRO A 143 -7.30 0.21 -15.11
CA PRO A 143 -7.72 -0.58 -16.27
C PRO A 143 -8.98 -0.03 -16.96
N VAL A 144 -9.75 0.81 -16.27
CA VAL A 144 -10.95 1.45 -16.83
C VAL A 144 -10.59 2.60 -17.79
N LYS A 145 -9.47 3.30 -17.52
CA LYS A 145 -9.06 4.51 -18.26
C LYS A 145 -7.91 4.27 -19.25
N VAL A 146 -7.02 3.36 -18.92
CA VAL A 146 -5.80 3.09 -19.71
C VAL A 146 -5.92 1.70 -20.33
N ASP A 147 -5.84 1.61 -21.64
CA ASP A 147 -5.96 0.33 -22.34
C ASP A 147 -4.81 -0.63 -22.02
N THR A 148 -5.05 -1.91 -22.18
CA THR A 148 -4.07 -2.96 -21.83
C THR A 148 -2.75 -2.83 -22.58
N PRO A 149 -2.71 -2.54 -23.89
CA PRO A 149 -1.45 -2.32 -24.61
C PRO A 149 -0.59 -1.18 -24.02
N LEU A 150 -1.22 -0.05 -23.68
CA LEU A 150 -0.51 1.06 -23.03
C LEU A 150 0.04 0.64 -21.66
N ARG A 151 -0.77 -0.03 -20.84
CA ARG A 151 -0.31 -0.50 -19.52
C ARG A 151 0.85 -1.49 -19.65
N ARG A 152 0.78 -2.42 -20.60
CA ARG A 152 1.87 -3.39 -20.87
C ARG A 152 3.13 -2.69 -21.35
N ALA A 153 3.02 -1.72 -22.27
CA ALA A 153 4.16 -0.93 -22.73
C ALA A 153 4.81 -0.13 -21.59
N ILE A 154 4.00 0.50 -20.74
CA ILE A 154 4.46 1.20 -19.54
C ILE A 154 5.18 0.23 -18.59
N MET A 155 4.57 -0.92 -18.32
CA MET A 155 5.13 -1.94 -17.41
C MET A 155 6.55 -2.37 -17.83
N VAL A 156 6.76 -2.72 -19.10
CA VAL A 156 8.07 -3.18 -19.58
C VAL A 156 9.06 -2.05 -19.82
N GLY A 157 8.55 -0.82 -20.05
CA GLY A 157 9.34 0.34 -20.44
C GLY A 157 9.90 1.16 -19.26
N LEU A 158 9.26 1.11 -18.09
CA LEU A 158 9.67 1.93 -16.95
C LEU A 158 11.03 1.52 -16.38
N ASP A 159 11.84 2.51 -16.07
CA ASP A 159 13.02 2.34 -15.22
C ASP A 159 12.62 2.39 -13.74
N ARG A 160 12.18 1.23 -13.23
CA ARG A 160 11.73 1.09 -11.83
C ARG A 160 12.84 1.41 -10.84
N LYS A 161 14.09 1.05 -11.17
CA LYS A 161 15.26 1.35 -10.31
C LYS A 161 15.48 2.86 -10.20
N ALA A 162 15.44 3.58 -11.32
CA ALA A 162 15.60 5.04 -11.31
C ALA A 162 14.43 5.75 -10.60
N LEU A 163 13.21 5.22 -10.67
CA LEU A 163 12.07 5.72 -9.87
C LEU A 163 12.30 5.51 -8.38
N SER A 164 12.75 4.32 -7.96
CA SER A 164 13.09 4.01 -6.58
C SER A 164 14.22 4.91 -6.07
N ASP A 165 15.31 5.02 -6.82
CA ASP A 165 16.44 5.88 -6.47
C ASP A 165 16.02 7.35 -6.33
N THR A 166 15.15 7.83 -7.20
CA THR A 166 14.62 9.21 -7.12
C THR A 166 13.78 9.42 -5.87
N ARG A 167 12.91 8.45 -5.53
CA ARG A 167 12.05 8.53 -4.36
C ARG A 167 12.81 8.57 -3.05
N PHE A 168 13.87 7.78 -2.93
CA PHE A 168 14.61 7.59 -1.68
C PHE A 168 15.95 8.32 -1.62
N LYS A 169 16.26 9.14 -2.62
CA LYS A 169 17.48 9.93 -2.64
C LYS A 169 17.61 10.81 -1.38
N GLY A 170 18.59 10.48 -0.54
CA GLY A 170 18.83 11.21 0.72
C GLY A 170 18.27 10.54 1.97
N LEU A 171 17.56 9.41 1.83
CA LEU A 171 17.24 8.51 2.93
C LEU A 171 18.27 7.37 3.03
N PRO A 172 18.45 6.76 4.20
CA PRO A 172 19.26 5.55 4.36
C PRO A 172 18.49 4.33 3.80
N PHE A 173 18.25 4.33 2.50
CA PHE A 173 17.51 3.26 1.80
C PHE A 173 18.50 2.37 1.05
N ASN A 174 18.50 1.08 1.35
CA ASN A 174 19.36 0.07 0.73
C ASN A 174 18.63 -1.27 0.61
N GLU A 175 17.38 -1.24 0.17
CA GLU A 175 16.58 -2.43 -0.01
C GLU A 175 16.60 -2.89 -1.47
N ALA A 176 16.41 -4.20 -1.69
CA ALA A 176 16.30 -4.76 -3.02
C ALA A 176 15.08 -4.17 -3.75
N LEU A 177 15.20 -3.98 -5.07
CA LEU A 177 14.09 -3.55 -5.89
C LEU A 177 13.01 -4.64 -5.89
N PRO A 178 11.80 -4.39 -5.38
CA PRO A 178 10.75 -5.40 -5.34
C PRO A 178 10.17 -5.67 -6.72
N GLY A 179 9.74 -6.90 -6.94
CA GLY A 179 9.09 -7.33 -8.18
C GLY A 179 7.76 -8.04 -7.95
N SER A 180 7.22 -7.96 -6.73
CA SER A 180 5.92 -8.53 -6.35
C SER A 180 5.11 -7.54 -5.53
N ARG A 181 3.77 -7.61 -5.64
CA ARG A 181 2.84 -6.89 -4.73
C ARG A 181 2.45 -7.72 -3.52
N ILE A 182 2.60 -9.03 -3.61
CA ILE A 182 2.12 -9.97 -2.59
C ILE A 182 3.24 -10.47 -1.68
N HIS A 183 4.44 -10.67 -2.20
CA HIS A 183 5.58 -11.09 -1.40
C HIS A 183 6.72 -10.06 -1.45
N MET A 184 7.23 -9.69 -0.28
CA MET A 184 8.33 -8.74 -0.18
C MET A 184 9.68 -9.41 -0.44
N PRO A 185 10.74 -8.70 -0.88
CA PRO A 185 12.04 -9.30 -1.19
C PRO A 185 12.70 -10.10 -0.06
N PHE A 186 12.25 -9.91 1.19
CA PHE A 186 12.74 -10.68 2.35
C PHE A 186 11.85 -11.89 2.70
N SER A 187 10.74 -12.12 1.99
CA SER A 187 9.90 -13.31 2.14
C SER A 187 10.59 -14.55 1.58
N GLU A 188 10.43 -15.69 2.24
CA GLU A 188 10.87 -16.99 1.69
C GLU A 188 10.11 -17.40 0.42
N TYR A 189 8.93 -16.81 0.18
CA TYR A 189 8.10 -17.08 -0.99
C TYR A 189 8.33 -16.08 -2.13
N TYR A 190 9.23 -15.11 -1.95
CA TYR A 190 9.43 -14.04 -2.93
C TYR A 190 9.82 -14.56 -4.33
N ALA A 191 9.14 -14.02 -5.33
CA ALA A 191 9.54 -14.12 -6.74
C ALA A 191 9.40 -12.75 -7.41
N ASP A 192 10.31 -12.41 -8.34
CA ASP A 192 10.16 -11.22 -9.17
C ASP A 192 9.22 -11.52 -10.33
N SER A 193 8.00 -11.00 -10.26
CA SER A 193 6.94 -11.15 -11.26
C SER A 193 6.93 -10.01 -12.28
N MET A 194 7.79 -8.98 -12.10
CA MET A 194 7.83 -7.85 -13.02
C MET A 194 8.53 -8.22 -14.33
N PRO A 195 7.95 -7.89 -15.49
CA PRO A 195 8.59 -8.10 -16.77
C PRO A 195 9.96 -7.43 -16.85
N GLN A 196 10.96 -8.17 -17.32
CA GLN A 196 12.33 -7.70 -17.49
C GLN A 196 12.65 -7.54 -18.97
N ALA A 197 13.29 -6.45 -19.35
CA ALA A 197 13.75 -6.22 -20.72
C ALA A 197 15.15 -5.60 -20.72
N ALA A 198 16.05 -6.14 -21.54
CA ALA A 198 17.41 -5.59 -21.68
C ALA A 198 17.37 -4.19 -22.31
N ASP A 199 16.51 -3.98 -23.30
CA ASP A 199 16.18 -2.69 -23.89
C ASP A 199 14.70 -2.38 -23.63
N ARG A 200 14.44 -1.60 -22.57
CA ARG A 200 13.09 -1.24 -22.16
C ARG A 200 12.34 -0.41 -23.20
N LYS A 201 13.04 0.49 -23.92
CA LYS A 201 12.41 1.32 -24.95
C LYS A 201 12.00 0.48 -26.15
N ALA A 202 12.87 -0.41 -26.63
CA ALA A 202 12.54 -1.32 -27.70
C ALA A 202 11.41 -2.30 -27.32
N ALA A 203 11.39 -2.79 -26.08
CA ALA A 203 10.33 -3.65 -25.59
C ALA A 203 8.96 -2.93 -25.54
N ALA A 204 8.92 -1.70 -25.03
CA ALA A 204 7.71 -0.88 -25.02
C ALA A 204 7.22 -0.56 -26.45
N ALA A 205 8.13 -0.17 -27.35
CA ALA A 205 7.83 0.09 -28.75
C ALA A 205 7.19 -1.15 -29.41
N LYS A 206 7.80 -2.33 -29.23
CA LYS A 206 7.27 -3.59 -29.74
C LYS A 206 5.85 -3.87 -29.26
N VAL A 207 5.57 -3.69 -27.96
CA VAL A 207 4.22 -3.90 -27.41
C VAL A 207 3.20 -2.97 -28.05
N LEU A 208 3.55 -1.70 -28.27
CA LEU A 208 2.67 -0.72 -28.90
C LEU A 208 2.43 -1.05 -30.38
N GLU A 209 3.49 -1.36 -31.11
CA GLU A 209 3.42 -1.69 -32.55
C GLU A 209 2.62 -2.97 -32.81
N GLU A 210 2.81 -4.03 -32.02
CA GLU A 210 2.02 -5.26 -32.06
C GLU A 210 0.53 -5.02 -31.77
N ALA A 211 0.23 -3.99 -30.98
CA ALA A 211 -1.14 -3.56 -30.68
C ALA A 211 -1.74 -2.62 -31.75
N GLY A 212 -0.99 -2.31 -32.82
CA GLY A 212 -1.44 -1.45 -33.91
C GLY A 212 -1.21 0.05 -33.70
N TYR A 213 -0.40 0.43 -32.72
CA TYR A 213 0.08 1.80 -32.61
C TYR A 213 1.19 2.04 -33.63
N ALA A 214 1.19 3.23 -34.24
CA ALA A 214 2.24 3.69 -35.14
C ALA A 214 2.87 4.96 -34.60
N LYS A 215 4.16 5.14 -34.81
CA LYS A 215 4.86 6.33 -34.38
C LYS A 215 4.52 7.52 -35.27
N SER A 216 4.06 8.63 -34.68
CA SER A 216 3.71 9.89 -35.33
C SER A 216 4.43 11.05 -34.62
N GLY A 217 5.54 11.50 -35.20
CA GLY A 217 6.46 12.42 -34.53
C GLY A 217 7.13 11.77 -33.32
N ASP A 218 7.03 12.43 -32.17
CA ASP A 218 7.65 11.97 -30.94
C ASP A 218 6.82 10.89 -30.22
N PHE A 219 5.54 10.71 -30.58
CA PHE A 219 4.61 9.86 -29.86
C PHE A 219 3.97 8.79 -30.74
N TYR A 220 3.45 7.75 -30.12
CA TYR A 220 2.63 6.75 -30.77
C TYR A 220 1.17 7.20 -30.89
N GLU A 221 0.49 6.74 -31.93
CA GLU A 221 -0.96 6.94 -32.12
C GLU A 221 -1.61 5.69 -32.73
N LYS A 222 -2.89 5.52 -32.46
CA LYS A 222 -3.73 4.46 -33.03
C LYS A 222 -5.11 5.04 -33.33
N ASP A 223 -5.64 4.74 -34.54
CA ASP A 223 -6.95 5.21 -34.99
C ASP A 223 -7.13 6.74 -34.84
N GLY A 224 -6.06 7.50 -35.12
CA GLY A 224 -6.06 8.97 -35.01
C GLY A 224 -6.03 9.49 -33.58
N LYS A 225 -5.89 8.61 -32.57
CA LYS A 225 -5.77 8.97 -31.17
C LYS A 225 -4.35 8.76 -30.68
N ARG A 226 -3.81 9.76 -30.03
CA ARG A 226 -2.48 9.74 -29.43
C ARG A 226 -2.43 8.81 -28.24
N ALA A 227 -1.38 8.01 -28.14
CA ALA A 227 -1.04 7.29 -26.90
C ALA A 227 -0.74 8.32 -25.82
N LYS A 228 -1.69 8.53 -24.91
CA LYS A 228 -1.59 9.55 -23.85
C LYS A 228 -2.06 9.00 -22.54
N VAL A 229 -1.36 9.37 -21.45
CA VAL A 229 -1.74 9.06 -20.07
C VAL A 229 -1.42 10.23 -19.14
N VAL A 230 -2.21 10.37 -18.08
CA VAL A 230 -2.04 11.38 -17.03
C VAL A 230 -1.53 10.75 -15.75
N VAL A 231 -0.48 11.34 -15.18
CA VAL A 231 0.02 10.98 -13.85
C VAL A 231 -0.71 11.81 -12.80
N ASN A 232 -1.65 11.21 -12.10
CA ASN A 232 -2.39 11.87 -11.02
C ASN A 232 -1.56 11.85 -9.73
N ASN A 233 -1.16 13.01 -9.24
CA ASN A 233 -0.40 13.16 -8.01
C ASN A 233 -1.20 13.91 -6.95
N PHE A 234 -1.37 13.30 -5.78
CA PHE A 234 -2.12 13.84 -4.65
C PHE A 234 -1.20 14.28 -3.48
N SER A 235 0.11 14.14 -3.65
CA SER A 235 1.06 14.49 -2.59
C SER A 235 1.57 15.93 -2.74
N GLU A 236 1.62 16.65 -1.62
CA GLU A 236 2.25 17.97 -1.54
C GLU A 236 3.77 17.89 -1.32
N ASP A 237 4.32 16.71 -1.02
CA ASP A 237 5.75 16.51 -0.84
C ASP A 237 6.54 16.75 -2.14
N ASN A 238 7.61 17.52 -2.05
CA ASN A 238 8.41 17.90 -3.21
C ASN A 238 9.13 16.71 -3.87
N THR A 239 9.47 15.68 -3.10
CA THR A 239 10.09 14.46 -3.65
C THR A 239 9.09 13.72 -4.50
N ILE A 240 7.84 13.59 -4.04
CA ILE A 240 6.77 12.92 -4.78
C ILE A 240 6.35 13.73 -6.01
N LYS A 241 6.27 15.07 -5.90
CA LYS A 241 6.06 15.95 -7.07
C LYS A 241 7.15 15.78 -8.12
N SER A 242 8.41 15.67 -7.69
CA SER A 242 9.54 15.43 -8.59
C SER A 242 9.48 14.04 -9.22
N LEU A 243 9.09 13.03 -8.43
CA LEU A 243 8.88 11.66 -8.91
C LEU A 243 7.78 11.58 -9.97
N ALA A 244 6.67 12.32 -9.79
CA ALA A 244 5.57 12.36 -10.76
C ALA A 244 6.04 12.96 -12.09
N ARG A 245 6.82 14.05 -12.04
CA ARG A 245 7.42 14.64 -13.27
C ARG A 245 8.41 13.69 -13.92
N PHE A 246 9.21 12.98 -13.13
CA PHE A 246 10.18 12.01 -13.66
C PHE A 246 9.46 10.82 -14.32
N LEU A 247 8.37 10.31 -13.71
CA LEU A 247 7.54 9.29 -14.34
C LEU A 247 6.97 9.79 -15.67
N SER A 248 6.36 10.99 -15.70
CA SER A 248 5.84 11.60 -16.92
C SER A 248 6.93 11.75 -18.02
N GLN A 249 8.17 12.10 -17.63
CA GLN A 249 9.28 12.16 -18.57
C GLN A 249 9.65 10.78 -19.11
N GLN A 250 9.71 9.74 -18.26
CA GLN A 250 9.95 8.37 -18.74
C GLN A 250 8.89 7.91 -19.75
N LEU A 251 7.61 8.23 -19.51
CA LEU A 251 6.52 7.91 -20.43
C LEU A 251 6.70 8.60 -21.79
N ARG A 252 7.07 9.88 -21.80
CA ARG A 252 7.40 10.62 -23.03
C ARG A 252 8.58 10.00 -23.77
N ASP A 253 9.61 9.54 -23.04
CA ASP A 253 10.76 8.87 -23.60
C ASP A 253 10.43 7.51 -24.24
N LEU A 254 9.31 6.89 -23.83
CA LEU A 254 8.73 5.70 -24.46
C LEU A 254 7.82 6.02 -25.67
N GLY A 255 7.61 7.30 -25.97
CA GLY A 255 6.69 7.74 -27.02
C GLY A 255 5.23 7.76 -26.60
N ILE A 256 4.95 7.82 -25.30
CA ILE A 256 3.62 7.98 -24.72
C ILE A 256 3.49 9.42 -24.21
N GLU A 257 2.58 10.23 -24.75
CA GLU A 257 2.34 11.59 -24.28
C GLU A 257 1.86 11.55 -22.81
N SER A 258 2.45 12.37 -21.96
CA SER A 258 2.10 12.36 -20.54
C SER A 258 2.15 13.76 -19.93
N ASP A 259 1.20 14.03 -19.06
CA ASP A 259 1.11 15.22 -18.21
C ASP A 259 0.97 14.81 -16.74
N VAL A 260 1.28 15.74 -15.84
CA VAL A 260 1.06 15.54 -14.39
C VAL A 260 -0.13 16.38 -13.97
N ASP A 261 -1.16 15.71 -13.44
CA ASP A 261 -2.30 16.34 -12.79
C ASP A 261 -2.05 16.38 -11.27
N GLN A 262 -1.73 17.58 -10.78
CA GLN A 262 -1.47 17.82 -9.36
C GLN A 262 -2.76 18.20 -8.64
N GLN A 263 -3.21 17.37 -7.72
CA GLN A 263 -4.42 17.58 -6.93
C GLN A 263 -4.10 17.60 -5.42
N PRO A 264 -4.95 18.25 -4.59
CA PRO A 264 -4.82 18.17 -3.14
C PRO A 264 -5.13 16.76 -2.64
N VAL A 265 -4.47 16.35 -1.55
CA VAL A 265 -4.65 15.02 -0.94
C VAL A 265 -6.10 14.71 -0.56
N SER A 266 -6.91 15.73 -0.25
CA SER A 266 -8.34 15.59 0.05
C SER A 266 -9.15 15.00 -1.12
N ASN A 267 -8.66 15.12 -2.35
CA ASN A 267 -9.34 14.57 -3.53
C ASN A 267 -9.01 13.08 -3.77
N LEU A 268 -7.97 12.54 -3.12
CA LEU A 268 -7.50 11.17 -3.36
C LEU A 268 -8.66 10.15 -3.26
N GLY A 269 -9.36 10.13 -2.14
CA GLY A 269 -10.44 9.18 -1.92
C GLY A 269 -11.55 9.28 -2.97
N LYS A 270 -11.98 10.50 -3.31
CA LYS A 270 -13.00 10.75 -4.32
C LYS A 270 -12.57 10.26 -5.71
N VAL A 271 -11.37 10.64 -6.14
CA VAL A 271 -10.86 10.30 -7.48
C VAL A 271 -10.65 8.79 -7.61
N MET A 272 -10.11 8.15 -6.56
CA MET A 272 -9.89 6.70 -6.56
C MET A 272 -11.21 5.93 -6.57
N SER A 273 -12.18 6.29 -5.73
CA SER A 273 -13.49 5.62 -5.67
C SER A 273 -14.31 5.83 -6.95
N ALA A 274 -14.18 6.98 -7.59
CA ALA A 274 -14.83 7.27 -8.87
C ALA A 274 -14.08 6.66 -10.08
N LYS A 275 -12.90 6.03 -9.87
CA LYS A 275 -12.05 5.48 -10.92
C LYS A 275 -11.68 6.50 -11.99
N GLU A 276 -11.44 7.74 -11.56
CA GLU A 276 -11.11 8.85 -12.46
C GLU A 276 -9.60 9.05 -12.68
N HIS A 277 -8.75 8.43 -11.90
CA HIS A 277 -7.30 8.43 -12.12
C HIS A 277 -6.92 7.61 -13.35
N GLU A 278 -5.75 7.89 -13.92
CA GLU A 278 -5.13 7.04 -14.96
C GLU A 278 -3.90 6.33 -14.40
N LEU A 279 -2.85 7.06 -14.02
CA LEU A 279 -1.69 6.54 -13.31
C LEU A 279 -1.55 7.26 -11.97
N SER A 280 -1.27 6.52 -10.89
CA SER A 280 -1.02 7.14 -9.59
C SER A 280 0.00 6.35 -8.76
N PHE A 281 0.73 7.05 -7.88
CA PHE A 281 1.60 6.39 -6.91
C PHE A 281 0.76 5.89 -5.74
N ILE A 282 0.62 4.59 -5.63
CA ILE A 282 -0.14 3.94 -4.55
C ILE A 282 0.68 2.79 -4.00
N GLY A 283 0.54 2.56 -2.71
CA GLY A 283 1.09 1.40 -2.05
C GLY A 283 0.06 0.75 -1.14
N TYR A 284 0.24 -0.53 -0.91
CA TYR A 284 -0.63 -1.35 -0.09
C TYR A 284 0.19 -2.07 0.96
N SER A 285 -0.29 -2.04 2.20
CA SER A 285 0.20 -2.91 3.27
C SER A 285 -0.47 -4.27 3.16
N VAL A 286 0.26 -5.33 3.45
CA VAL A 286 -0.26 -6.69 3.60
C VAL A 286 -0.18 -7.10 5.07
N ASN A 287 -1.14 -7.92 5.52
CA ASN A 287 -1.27 -8.28 6.94
C ASN A 287 -0.48 -9.53 7.32
N SER A 288 0.03 -10.26 6.34
CA SER A 288 0.82 -11.48 6.55
C SER A 288 1.75 -11.71 5.36
N ASP A 289 2.70 -12.64 5.52
CA ASP A 289 3.55 -13.13 4.42
C ASP A 289 2.85 -14.20 3.56
N ASP A 290 1.62 -14.60 3.88
CA ASP A 290 0.80 -15.46 3.03
C ASP A 290 0.11 -14.63 1.95
N GLY A 291 0.42 -14.92 0.70
CA GLY A 291 -0.03 -14.14 -0.46
C GLY A 291 -1.47 -14.38 -0.90
N THR A 292 -2.21 -15.32 -0.29
CA THR A 292 -3.51 -15.78 -0.79
C THR A 292 -4.54 -14.66 -0.91
N GLU A 293 -4.78 -13.91 0.17
CA GLU A 293 -5.75 -12.81 0.18
C GLU A 293 -5.29 -11.65 -0.71
N GLY A 294 -3.99 -11.34 -0.69
CA GLY A 294 -3.41 -10.33 -1.58
C GLY A 294 -3.56 -10.70 -3.06
N THR A 295 -3.40 -11.98 -3.40
CA THR A 295 -3.60 -12.49 -4.77
C THR A 295 -5.03 -12.28 -5.24
N LYS A 296 -6.02 -12.60 -4.40
CA LYS A 296 -7.42 -12.33 -4.71
C LYS A 296 -7.67 -10.84 -4.88
N GLN A 297 -7.28 -10.03 -3.90
CA GLN A 297 -7.51 -8.57 -3.89
C GLN A 297 -6.92 -7.86 -5.13
N PHE A 298 -5.74 -8.29 -5.59
CA PHE A 298 -5.03 -7.56 -6.64
C PHE A 298 -5.22 -8.13 -8.03
N TYR A 299 -5.72 -9.37 -8.18
CA TYR A 299 -5.70 -10.07 -9.46
C TYR A 299 -7.03 -10.69 -9.86
N SER A 300 -8.05 -10.78 -8.97
CA SER A 300 -9.39 -11.19 -9.38
C SER A 300 -10.07 -10.11 -10.23
N ARG A 301 -10.90 -10.49 -11.18
CA ARG A 301 -11.68 -9.54 -11.98
C ARG A 301 -12.65 -8.72 -11.12
N GLU A 302 -13.21 -9.34 -10.09
CA GLU A 302 -14.15 -8.70 -9.17
C GLU A 302 -13.50 -7.52 -8.43
N ASP A 303 -12.31 -7.73 -7.88
CA ASP A 303 -11.62 -6.74 -7.03
C ASP A 303 -10.71 -5.78 -7.83
N ASN A 304 -10.47 -6.07 -9.12
CA ASN A 304 -9.54 -5.31 -9.97
C ASN A 304 -10.20 -4.71 -11.22
N ASP A 305 -11.41 -4.20 -11.08
CA ASP A 305 -12.13 -3.43 -12.11
C ASP A 305 -12.26 -4.17 -13.47
N GLY A 306 -12.40 -5.48 -13.42
CA GLY A 306 -12.53 -6.33 -14.59
C GLY A 306 -11.21 -6.70 -15.27
N ALA A 307 -10.08 -6.20 -14.78
CA ALA A 307 -8.76 -6.61 -15.28
C ALA A 307 -8.41 -7.99 -14.75
N GLY A 308 -8.44 -8.97 -15.60
CA GLY A 308 -8.22 -10.39 -15.31
C GLY A 308 -8.90 -11.29 -16.35
N SER A 309 -8.86 -12.59 -16.13
CA SER A 309 -9.50 -13.60 -16.97
C SER A 309 -10.22 -14.65 -16.14
N GLU A 310 -11.13 -15.42 -16.76
CA GLU A 310 -11.78 -16.57 -16.10
C GLU A 310 -10.77 -17.62 -15.63
N GLU A 311 -9.68 -17.77 -16.37
CA GLU A 311 -8.60 -18.66 -15.98
C GLU A 311 -7.91 -18.20 -14.69
N ILE A 312 -7.60 -16.90 -14.58
CA ILE A 312 -6.99 -16.32 -13.35
C ILE A 312 -7.96 -16.45 -12.18
N ASP A 313 -9.25 -16.14 -12.36
CA ASP A 313 -10.23 -16.30 -11.28
C ASP A 313 -10.34 -17.76 -10.81
N ALA A 314 -10.32 -18.73 -11.73
CA ALA A 314 -10.32 -20.15 -11.40
C ALA A 314 -9.04 -20.56 -10.62
N MET A 315 -7.88 -20.06 -11.03
CA MET A 315 -6.62 -20.28 -10.30
C MET A 315 -6.67 -19.69 -8.88
N ILE A 316 -7.27 -18.50 -8.72
CA ILE A 316 -7.46 -17.85 -7.41
C ILE A 316 -8.39 -18.68 -6.51
N GLU A 317 -9.51 -19.17 -7.04
CA GLU A 317 -10.42 -20.04 -6.28
C GLU A 317 -9.74 -21.34 -5.81
N GLU A 318 -8.85 -21.91 -6.62
CA GLU A 318 -8.08 -23.10 -6.27
C GLU A 318 -7.15 -22.85 -5.07
N LEU A 319 -6.55 -21.63 -4.93
CA LEU A 319 -5.63 -21.29 -3.84
C LEU A 319 -6.22 -21.64 -2.46
N PHE A 320 -7.50 -21.31 -2.26
CA PHE A 320 -8.17 -21.52 -0.98
C PHE A 320 -8.36 -22.99 -0.61
N SER A 321 -8.12 -23.92 -1.53
CA SER A 321 -8.17 -25.36 -1.27
C SER A 321 -6.82 -26.00 -0.99
N ILE A 322 -5.72 -25.28 -1.22
CA ILE A 322 -4.35 -25.78 -1.04
C ILE A 322 -3.93 -25.63 0.43
N GLU A 323 -3.75 -26.73 1.15
CA GLU A 323 -3.40 -26.74 2.56
C GLU A 323 -1.92 -26.35 2.78
N ASP A 324 -1.01 -26.91 1.96
CA ASP A 324 0.42 -26.60 2.08
C ASP A 324 0.72 -25.13 1.74
N ALA A 325 1.26 -24.41 2.73
CA ALA A 325 1.51 -22.98 2.61
C ALA A 325 2.52 -22.64 1.49
N LYS A 326 3.55 -23.48 1.33
CA LYS A 326 4.56 -23.26 0.31
C LYS A 326 4.00 -23.47 -1.09
N GLU A 327 3.27 -24.55 -1.30
CA GLU A 327 2.60 -24.83 -2.58
C GLU A 327 1.63 -23.68 -2.93
N ARG A 328 0.82 -23.25 -1.97
CA ARG A 328 -0.15 -22.16 -2.14
C ARG A 328 0.53 -20.84 -2.51
N ASN A 329 1.62 -20.45 -1.82
CA ASN A 329 2.34 -19.21 -2.11
C ASN A 329 3.11 -19.26 -3.44
N LEU A 330 3.62 -20.41 -3.86
CA LEU A 330 4.17 -20.58 -5.21
C LEU A 330 3.10 -20.41 -6.28
N LYS A 331 1.89 -20.90 -6.04
CA LYS A 331 0.75 -20.67 -6.94
C LYS A 331 0.34 -19.20 -7.00
N CYS A 332 0.40 -18.47 -5.89
CA CYS A 332 0.20 -17.01 -5.87
C CYS A 332 1.19 -16.30 -6.82
N ASN A 333 2.45 -16.68 -6.80
CA ASN A 333 3.46 -16.11 -7.71
C ASN A 333 3.16 -16.41 -9.19
N GLU A 334 2.66 -17.60 -9.53
CA GLU A 334 2.25 -17.94 -10.90
C GLU A 334 1.10 -17.04 -11.37
N ILE A 335 0.10 -16.84 -10.52
CA ILE A 335 -1.05 -15.97 -10.80
C ILE A 335 -0.60 -14.53 -10.98
N GLU A 336 0.21 -14.00 -10.04
CA GLU A 336 0.75 -12.65 -10.14
C GLU A 336 1.50 -12.44 -11.44
N LYS A 337 2.43 -13.33 -11.77
CA LYS A 337 3.23 -13.25 -13.00
C LYS A 337 2.34 -13.24 -14.25
N LYS A 338 1.39 -14.17 -14.34
CA LYS A 338 0.43 -14.25 -15.44
C LYS A 338 -0.37 -12.95 -15.58
N HIS A 339 -0.91 -12.43 -14.46
CA HIS A 339 -1.67 -11.20 -14.48
C HIS A 339 -0.82 -9.99 -14.88
N MET A 340 0.42 -9.88 -14.38
CA MET A 340 1.33 -8.80 -14.74
C MET A 340 1.67 -8.81 -16.25
N GLU A 341 1.89 -9.98 -16.84
CA GLU A 341 2.19 -10.13 -18.26
C GLU A 341 0.99 -9.81 -19.15
N GLU A 342 -0.22 -10.18 -18.73
CA GLU A 342 -1.43 -10.05 -19.55
C GLU A 342 -2.15 -8.72 -19.34
N PHE A 343 -2.28 -8.24 -18.12
CA PHE A 343 -3.15 -7.10 -17.74
C PHE A 343 -2.40 -5.87 -17.23
N ALA A 344 -1.22 -6.03 -16.65
CA ALA A 344 -0.31 -4.94 -16.28
C ALA A 344 -0.97 -3.79 -15.49
N THR A 345 -1.65 -4.08 -14.38
CA THR A 345 -2.36 -3.05 -13.60
C THR A 345 -1.50 -2.27 -12.62
N SER A 346 -0.26 -2.73 -12.35
CA SER A 346 0.65 -2.01 -11.46
C SER A 346 2.12 -2.35 -11.72
N SER A 347 3.00 -1.37 -11.52
CA SER A 347 4.45 -1.53 -11.58
C SER A 347 5.04 -1.20 -10.21
N VAL A 348 5.50 -2.22 -9.46
CA VAL A 348 6.06 -2.09 -8.12
C VAL A 348 7.52 -1.64 -8.20
N PHE A 349 7.94 -0.70 -7.37
CA PHE A 349 9.35 -0.27 -7.32
C PHE A 349 9.87 0.07 -5.93
N TYR A 350 9.08 -0.14 -4.87
CA TYR A 350 9.57 -0.03 -3.49
C TYR A 350 8.68 -0.79 -2.51
N ASN A 351 9.27 -1.24 -1.39
CA ASN A 351 8.55 -1.86 -0.28
C ASN A 351 8.90 -1.26 1.09
N GLY A 352 9.85 -0.40 1.18
CA GLY A 352 10.27 0.31 2.39
C GLY A 352 10.76 1.70 2.07
N PRO A 353 11.58 2.28 2.93
CA PRO A 353 11.84 1.85 4.31
C PRO A 353 10.69 2.21 5.26
N GLN A 354 10.64 1.56 6.44
CA GLN A 354 9.97 2.08 7.61
C GLN A 354 11.01 2.78 8.48
N ILE A 355 10.92 4.10 8.57
CA ILE A 355 11.83 4.90 9.39
C ILE A 355 10.99 5.70 10.38
N VAL A 356 11.25 5.53 11.65
CA VAL A 356 10.68 6.35 12.71
C VAL A 356 11.80 7.13 13.39
N CYS A 357 11.54 8.38 13.73
CA CYS A 357 12.40 9.19 14.55
C CYS A 357 11.76 9.32 15.94
N CYS A 358 12.48 8.94 16.99
CA CYS A 358 11.97 8.99 18.35
C CYS A 358 13.00 9.58 19.31
N GLN A 359 12.54 10.00 20.50
CA GLN A 359 13.42 10.39 21.58
C GLN A 359 14.22 9.17 22.06
N LYS A 360 15.51 9.31 22.31
CA LYS A 360 16.43 8.22 22.73
C LYS A 360 15.99 7.44 23.96
N ASN A 361 15.23 8.07 24.84
CA ASN A 361 14.71 7.45 26.07
C ASN A 361 13.41 6.68 25.85
N LEU A 362 12.82 6.71 24.65
CA LEU A 362 11.62 5.94 24.34
C LEU A 362 12.00 4.49 24.01
N ALA A 363 11.77 3.59 24.96
CA ALA A 363 12.04 2.17 24.79
C ALA A 363 10.90 1.47 24.03
N ASN A 364 11.23 0.39 23.31
CA ASN A 364 10.27 -0.50 22.64
C ASN A 364 9.33 0.20 21.63
N TYR A 365 9.74 1.35 21.11
CA TYR A 365 9.11 2.00 19.99
C TYR A 365 10.06 1.91 18.77
N GLY A 366 9.55 1.58 17.61
CA GLY A 366 10.44 1.41 16.44
C GLY A 366 9.69 1.17 15.14
N ALA A 367 10.45 0.79 14.15
CA ALA A 367 9.94 0.34 12.88
C ALA A 367 9.69 -1.17 12.97
N PHE A 368 8.44 -1.55 13.01
CA PHE A 368 8.01 -2.95 13.07
C PHE A 368 7.60 -3.43 11.69
N LEU A 369 7.64 -4.74 11.47
CA LEU A 369 7.23 -5.35 10.21
C LEU A 369 5.72 -5.15 9.95
N PHE A 370 4.94 -5.23 11.04
CA PHE A 370 3.51 -4.94 11.04
C PHE A 370 3.27 -3.59 11.73
N ASP A 371 2.46 -2.75 11.14
CA ASP A 371 2.04 -1.46 11.70
C ASP A 371 0.89 -1.63 12.71
#